data_fde4a737cd19905a8993e86dd8695cc3
#
_entry.id   fde4a737cd19905a8993e86dd8695cc3
#
_cell.length_a   1.000
_cell.length_b   1.000
_cell.length_c   1.000
_cell.angle_alpha   90.00
_cell.angle_beta   90.00
_cell.angle_gamma   90.00
#
_symmetry.space_group_name_H-M   'P 1'
#
loop_
_entity.id
_entity.type
_entity.pdbx_description
1 polymer ?
#
loop_
_entity_poly.entity_id
_entity_poly.type
_entity_poly.pdbx_seq_one_letter_code
_entity_poly.pdbx_strand_id
1 'polypeptide(L)'
;MEQFNFFPGETIKGMVTLNLKKPTKARKLEVALVGEQTERYRDRDGRTKRKTHKVYSFEIPLGPEQEYHKGDFPFEIKIPDDILMRGRGQHNRPEGALGAVTDVLGALGGNRYEPVEWYVRSQLDIPLGLDVKKTQKIVIA
;
A
#
# COMPACT_ATOMS: atom_id res chain seq x y z
N MET A 1 1.03 -14.16 9.43
CA MET A 1 2.28 -13.73 8.79
C MET A 1 3.35 -13.62 9.85
N GLU A 2 4.40 -14.42 9.72
CA GLU A 2 5.45 -14.52 10.76
C GLU A 2 6.66 -13.61 10.45
N GLN A 3 6.83 -13.23 9.20
CA GLN A 3 7.93 -12.41 8.75
C GLN A 3 7.44 -10.99 8.44
N PHE A 4 8.19 -9.99 8.88
CA PHE A 4 7.84 -8.59 8.65
C PHE A 4 8.91 -7.81 7.90
N ASN A 5 10.08 -8.41 7.67
CA ASN A 5 11.19 -7.81 6.93
C ASN A 5 11.42 -8.60 5.65
N PHE A 6 11.46 -7.90 4.53
CA PHE A 6 11.60 -8.52 3.22
C PHE A 6 12.63 -7.77 2.37
N PHE A 7 13.18 -8.49 1.40
CA PHE A 7 14.02 -7.91 0.35
C PHE A 7 13.27 -7.91 -0.98
N PRO A 8 13.61 -6.99 -1.90
CA PRO A 8 13.05 -7.06 -3.25
C PRO A 8 13.28 -8.45 -3.87
N GLY A 9 12.27 -8.98 -4.54
CA GLY A 9 12.32 -10.31 -5.13
C GLY A 9 11.84 -11.44 -4.23
N GLU A 10 11.69 -11.19 -2.92
CA GLU A 10 11.13 -12.20 -2.02
C GLU A 10 9.62 -12.35 -2.20
N THR A 11 9.08 -13.44 -1.69
CA THR A 11 7.64 -13.71 -1.69
C THR A 11 7.09 -13.55 -0.28
N ILE A 12 6.05 -12.73 -0.14
CA ILE A 12 5.31 -12.60 1.11
C ILE A 12 4.30 -13.73 1.16
N LYS A 13 4.42 -14.59 2.17
CA LYS A 13 3.47 -15.66 2.41
C LYS A 13 2.72 -15.37 3.69
N GLY A 14 1.42 -15.52 3.66
CA GLY A 14 0.61 -15.28 4.83
C GLY A 14 -0.75 -15.92 4.72
N MET A 15 -1.57 -15.66 5.72
CA MET A 15 -2.92 -16.20 5.80
C MET A 15 -3.86 -15.13 6.31
N VAL A 16 -4.98 -14.95 5.61
CA VAL A 16 -6.06 -14.09 6.08
C VAL A 16 -7.05 -14.98 6.81
N THR A 17 -7.25 -14.71 8.09
CA THR A 17 -8.22 -15.43 8.90
C THR A 17 -9.44 -14.58 9.12
N LEU A 18 -10.59 -15.07 8.67
CA LEU A 18 -11.88 -14.44 8.92
C LEU A 18 -12.54 -15.04 10.15
N ASN A 19 -13.06 -14.18 11.01
CA ASN A 19 -13.84 -14.57 12.16
C ASN A 19 -14.96 -13.56 12.37
N LEU A 20 -15.98 -13.66 11.50
CA LEU A 20 -17.13 -12.77 11.56
C LEU A 20 -18.13 -13.27 12.58
N LYS A 21 -18.86 -12.35 13.22
CA LYS A 21 -19.87 -12.69 14.21
C LYS A 21 -21.05 -13.45 13.61
N LYS A 22 -21.34 -13.18 12.34
CA LYS A 22 -22.43 -13.81 11.59
C LYS A 22 -22.02 -13.93 10.12
N PRO A 23 -22.64 -14.86 9.37
CA PRO A 23 -22.43 -14.93 7.93
C PRO A 23 -22.75 -13.61 7.27
N THR A 24 -21.88 -13.16 6.37
CA THR A 24 -22.00 -11.86 5.72
C THR A 24 -21.71 -12.00 4.24
N LYS A 25 -22.62 -11.53 3.41
CA LYS A 25 -22.39 -11.48 1.95
C LYS A 25 -21.38 -10.40 1.63
N ALA A 26 -20.40 -10.75 0.82
CA ALA A 26 -19.38 -9.83 0.35
C ALA A 26 -19.13 -10.03 -1.13
N ARG A 27 -18.69 -8.98 -1.80
CA ARG A 27 -18.37 -9.03 -3.25
C ARG A 27 -17.08 -9.77 -3.51
N LYS A 28 -16.10 -9.59 -2.63
CA LYS A 28 -14.80 -10.22 -2.77
C LYS A 28 -14.03 -10.15 -1.47
N LEU A 29 -13.10 -11.06 -1.34
CA LEU A 29 -12.04 -11.01 -0.33
C LEU A 29 -10.75 -10.81 -1.10
N GLU A 30 -9.95 -9.83 -0.70
CA GLU A 30 -8.68 -9.53 -1.37
C GLU A 30 -7.58 -9.22 -0.38
N VAL A 31 -6.35 -9.38 -0.83
CA VAL A 31 -5.16 -8.92 -0.12
C VAL A 31 -4.33 -8.07 -1.08
N ALA A 32 -3.71 -7.03 -0.56
CA ALA A 32 -2.91 -6.12 -1.35
C ALA A 32 -1.58 -5.81 -0.68
N LEU A 33 -0.55 -5.65 -1.51
CA LEU A 33 0.70 -5.04 -1.10
C LEU A 33 0.62 -3.56 -1.46
N VAL A 34 0.75 -2.70 -0.47
CA VAL A 34 0.58 -1.26 -0.66
C VAL A 34 1.82 -0.52 -0.16
N GLY A 35 2.26 0.44 -0.96
CA GLY A 35 3.29 1.40 -0.57
C GLY A 35 2.70 2.79 -0.50
N GLU A 36 2.95 3.50 0.59
CA GLU A 36 2.52 4.88 0.78
C GLU A 36 3.70 5.76 1.12
N GLN A 37 3.65 6.98 0.62
CA GLN A 37 4.68 7.97 0.90
C GLN A 37 4.03 9.26 1.35
N THR A 38 4.58 9.84 2.42
CA THR A 38 4.11 11.10 2.97
C THR A 38 4.97 12.23 2.45
N GLU A 39 4.32 13.24 1.90
CA GLU A 39 4.91 14.50 1.47
C GLU A 39 4.68 15.55 2.54
N ARG A 40 5.73 16.23 2.94
CA ARG A 40 5.65 17.42 3.80
C ARG A 40 5.81 18.65 2.93
N TYR A 41 4.89 19.59 3.07
CA TYR A 41 4.93 20.82 2.32
C TYR A 41 4.45 21.99 3.18
N ARG A 42 4.81 23.20 2.76
CA ARG A 42 4.29 24.41 3.38
C ARG A 42 3.13 24.96 2.57
N ASP A 43 2.05 25.29 3.26
CA ASP A 43 0.92 25.96 2.63
C ASP A 43 1.18 27.45 2.48
N ARG A 44 0.20 28.17 1.96
CA ARG A 44 0.30 29.63 1.75
C ARG A 44 0.47 30.42 3.04
N ASP A 45 0.00 29.85 4.16
CA ASP A 45 0.10 30.48 5.48
C ASP A 45 1.42 30.16 6.18
N GLY A 46 2.32 29.42 5.52
CA GLY A 46 3.61 29.02 6.08
C GLY A 46 3.53 27.84 7.04
N ARG A 47 2.38 27.18 7.14
CA ARG A 47 2.19 26.01 7.99
C ARG A 47 2.68 24.75 7.28
N THR A 48 3.35 23.89 8.04
CA THR A 48 3.75 22.58 7.52
C THR A 48 2.55 21.64 7.50
N LYS A 49 2.24 21.10 6.33
CA LYS A 49 1.19 20.11 6.13
C LYS A 49 1.77 18.81 5.60
N ARG A 50 1.01 17.74 5.79
CA ARG A 50 1.36 16.40 5.32
C ARG A 50 0.28 15.90 4.36
N LYS A 51 0.73 15.23 3.32
CA LYS A 51 -0.15 14.54 2.39
C LYS A 51 0.42 13.17 2.08
N THR A 52 -0.41 12.14 2.21
CA THR A 52 -0.01 10.77 1.95
C THR A 52 -0.45 10.33 0.57
N HIS A 53 0.49 9.79 -0.19
CA HIS A 53 0.26 9.30 -1.54
C HIS A 53 0.45 7.79 -1.60
N LYS A 54 -0.46 7.10 -2.24
CA LYS A 54 -0.28 5.69 -2.56
C LYS A 54 0.62 5.60 -3.78
N VAL A 55 1.84 5.10 -3.59
CA VAL A 55 2.84 5.02 -4.66
C VAL A 55 2.91 3.64 -5.30
N TYR A 56 2.34 2.63 -4.65
CA TYR A 56 2.29 1.27 -5.16
C TYR A 56 1.07 0.55 -4.60
N SER A 57 0.40 -0.23 -5.44
CA SER A 57 -0.69 -1.10 -5.00
C SER A 57 -0.78 -2.30 -5.93
N PHE A 58 -0.73 -3.49 -5.35
CA PHE A 58 -0.90 -4.74 -6.07
C PHE A 58 -1.90 -5.60 -5.30
N GLU A 59 -3.05 -5.86 -5.90
CA GLU A 59 -4.15 -6.57 -5.27
C GLU A 59 -4.27 -7.99 -5.84
N ILE A 60 -4.52 -8.95 -4.93
CA ILE A 60 -4.75 -10.33 -5.28
C ILE A 60 -6.11 -10.74 -4.73
N PRO A 61 -7.01 -11.28 -5.59
CA PRO A 61 -8.27 -11.83 -5.09
C PRO A 61 -8.04 -13.13 -4.34
N LEU A 62 -8.65 -13.26 -3.17
CA LEU A 62 -8.61 -14.48 -2.37
C LEU A 62 -9.92 -15.25 -2.41
N GLY A 63 -11.02 -14.58 -2.69
CA GLY A 63 -12.32 -15.21 -2.76
C GLY A 63 -13.31 -14.41 -3.58
N PRO A 64 -14.26 -15.10 -4.23
CA PRO A 64 -15.27 -14.48 -5.09
C PRO A 64 -16.40 -13.85 -4.27
N GLU A 65 -17.41 -13.34 -4.98
CA GLU A 65 -18.67 -12.94 -4.36
C GLU A 65 -19.35 -14.14 -3.76
N GLN A 66 -19.51 -14.13 -2.45
CA GLN A 66 -20.16 -15.20 -1.69
C GLN A 66 -20.40 -14.76 -0.26
N GLU A 67 -21.02 -15.63 0.51
CA GLU A 67 -21.18 -15.42 1.94
C GLU A 67 -19.93 -15.89 2.68
N TYR A 68 -19.40 -15.03 3.56
CA TYR A 68 -18.25 -15.31 4.39
C TYR A 68 -18.63 -15.31 5.86
N HIS A 69 -18.04 -16.19 6.64
CA HIS A 69 -18.24 -16.25 8.08
C HIS A 69 -16.92 -16.49 8.79
N LYS A 70 -16.39 -17.69 8.67
CA LYS A 70 -15.12 -18.09 9.26
C LYS A 70 -14.31 -18.85 8.23
N GLY A 71 -13.02 -18.65 8.22
CA GLY A 71 -12.15 -19.37 7.33
C GLY A 71 -10.74 -18.81 7.27
N ASP A 72 -9.85 -19.62 6.72
CA ASP A 72 -8.46 -19.28 6.53
C ASP A 72 -8.18 -19.22 5.02
N PHE A 73 -7.57 -18.12 4.59
CA PHE A 73 -7.29 -17.88 3.18
C PHE A 73 -5.80 -17.61 3.02
N PRO A 74 -5.01 -18.61 2.59
CA PRO A 74 -3.59 -18.39 2.36
C PRO A 74 -3.35 -17.51 1.15
N PHE A 75 -2.29 -16.72 1.21
CA PHE A 75 -1.90 -15.87 0.09
C PHE A 75 -0.40 -15.84 -0.09
N GLU A 76 0.01 -15.54 -1.32
CA GLU A 76 1.39 -15.29 -1.67
C GLU A 76 1.47 -14.05 -2.55
N ILE A 77 2.36 -13.13 -2.21
CA ILE A 77 2.62 -11.93 -3.00
C ILE A 77 4.10 -11.88 -3.30
N LYS A 78 4.45 -11.92 -4.58
CA LYS A 78 5.84 -11.75 -4.98
C LYS A 78 6.18 -10.26 -5.02
N ILE A 79 7.22 -9.88 -4.30
CA ILE A 79 7.73 -8.52 -4.31
C ILE A 79 8.56 -8.34 -5.59
N PRO A 80 8.22 -7.39 -6.47
CA PRO A 80 9.04 -7.13 -7.64
C PRO A 80 10.48 -6.75 -7.27
N ASP A 81 11.44 -7.16 -8.09
CA ASP A 81 12.85 -6.85 -7.85
C ASP A 81 13.12 -5.34 -7.85
N ASP A 82 12.33 -4.59 -8.60
CA ASP A 82 12.46 -3.15 -8.77
C ASP A 82 11.50 -2.33 -7.88
N ILE A 83 10.90 -2.94 -6.85
CA ILE A 83 9.83 -2.31 -6.07
C ILE A 83 10.28 -1.00 -5.41
N LEU A 84 11.51 -0.94 -4.94
CA LEU A 84 12.03 0.27 -4.30
C LEU A 84 12.18 1.41 -5.29
N MET A 85 12.50 1.09 -6.54
CA MET A 85 12.56 2.07 -7.61
C MET A 85 11.18 2.51 -8.06
N ARG A 86 10.22 1.59 -8.12
CA ARG A 86 8.84 1.91 -8.46
C ARG A 86 8.23 2.87 -7.46
N GLY A 87 8.46 2.64 -6.16
CA GLY A 87 8.00 3.55 -5.13
C GLY A 87 8.56 4.95 -5.28
N ARG A 88 9.83 5.08 -5.65
CA ARG A 88 10.46 6.37 -5.90
C ARG A 88 10.00 7.02 -7.18
N GLY A 89 9.79 6.22 -8.24
CA GLY A 89 9.49 6.70 -9.58
C GLY A 89 8.07 7.20 -9.77
N GLN A 90 7.16 6.82 -8.90
CA GLN A 90 5.75 7.19 -9.07
C GLN A 90 5.41 8.62 -8.68
N HIS A 91 6.35 9.37 -8.18
CA HIS A 91 6.16 10.79 -7.99
C HIS A 91 6.35 11.60 -9.26
N ASN A 92 5.92 11.05 -10.37
CA ASN A 92 5.76 11.77 -11.62
C ASN A 92 6.88 12.71 -11.91
N ARG A 93 8.08 12.14 -11.99
CA ARG A 93 9.12 12.90 -12.60
C ARG A 93 8.74 13.13 -14.05
N PRO A 94 8.59 14.37 -14.48
CA PRO A 94 8.53 14.62 -15.90
C PRO A 94 9.79 14.00 -16.50
N GLU A 95 9.63 13.32 -17.59
CA GLU A 95 10.76 12.71 -18.26
C GLU A 95 11.75 13.78 -18.72
N GLY A 96 13.05 13.48 -18.64
CA GLY A 96 14.12 14.30 -19.14
C GLY A 96 14.57 15.40 -18.21
N ALA A 97 15.08 16.48 -18.79
CA ALA A 97 15.69 17.58 -18.05
C ALA A 97 14.75 18.30 -17.09
N LEU A 98 13.46 18.30 -17.39
CA LEU A 98 12.47 18.91 -16.51
C LEU A 98 12.35 18.18 -15.19
N GLY A 99 12.53 16.87 -15.16
CA GLY A 99 12.53 16.10 -13.93
C GLY A 99 13.67 16.49 -13.00
N ALA A 100 14.87 16.65 -13.55
CA ALA A 100 16.04 17.06 -12.77
C ALA A 100 15.87 18.48 -12.22
N VAL A 101 15.34 19.40 -13.02
CA VAL A 101 15.08 20.77 -12.58
C VAL A 101 14.03 20.79 -11.48
N THR A 102 12.98 20.01 -11.63
CA THR A 102 11.93 19.91 -10.63
C THR A 102 12.46 19.34 -9.31
N ASP A 103 13.33 18.33 -9.37
CA ASP A 103 13.94 17.76 -8.17
C ASP A 103 14.80 18.80 -7.46
N VAL A 104 15.58 19.58 -8.18
CA VAL A 104 16.40 20.65 -7.59
C VAL A 104 15.51 21.73 -6.96
N LEU A 105 14.47 22.15 -7.66
CA LEU A 105 13.52 23.12 -7.13
C LEU A 105 12.75 22.58 -5.92
N GLY A 106 12.39 21.31 -5.94
CA GLY A 106 11.76 20.66 -4.79
C GLY A 106 12.67 20.64 -3.57
N ALA A 107 13.95 20.35 -3.76
CA ALA A 107 14.93 20.39 -2.67
C ALA A 107 15.12 21.80 -2.10
N LEU A 108 15.05 22.82 -2.97
CA LEU A 108 15.16 24.22 -2.58
C LEU A 108 13.83 24.78 -2.07
N GLY A 109 12.71 24.28 -2.61
CA GLY A 109 11.38 24.77 -2.30
C GLY A 109 10.75 24.23 -1.01
N GLY A 110 11.37 23.28 -0.36
CA GLY A 110 10.92 22.79 0.94
C GLY A 110 9.92 21.63 0.93
N ASN A 111 9.54 21.10 -0.23
CA ASN A 111 8.76 19.88 -0.27
C ASN A 111 9.67 18.69 0.05
N ARG A 112 9.31 17.93 1.07
CA ARG A 112 10.09 16.77 1.51
C ARG A 112 9.22 15.53 1.45
N TYR A 113 9.81 14.43 0.97
CA TYR A 113 9.18 13.13 0.94
C TYR A 113 9.81 12.24 2.00
N GLU A 114 8.97 11.62 2.82
CA GLU A 114 9.41 10.61 3.76
C GLU A 114 9.67 9.29 3.04
N PRO A 115 10.43 8.35 3.62
CA PRO A 115 10.57 7.01 3.06
C PRO A 115 9.22 6.34 2.85
N VAL A 116 9.13 5.52 1.81
CA VAL A 116 7.90 4.78 1.52
C VAL A 116 7.62 3.79 2.65
N GLU A 117 6.40 3.78 3.15
CA GLU A 117 5.92 2.81 4.10
C GLU A 117 5.18 1.70 3.35
N TRP A 118 5.51 0.46 3.71
CA TRP A 118 4.95 -0.72 3.07
C TRP A 118 4.05 -1.47 4.04
N TYR A 119 2.93 -1.97 3.54
CA TYR A 119 2.06 -2.80 4.33
C TYR A 119 1.25 -3.77 3.46
N VAL A 120 0.80 -4.84 4.10
CA VAL A 120 -0.13 -5.80 3.52
C VAL A 120 -1.51 -5.50 4.08
N ARG A 121 -2.47 -5.31 3.21
CA ARG A 121 -3.85 -5.02 3.60
C ARG A 121 -4.75 -6.15 3.12
N SER A 122 -5.56 -6.69 4.00
CA SER A 122 -6.65 -7.59 3.65
C SER A 122 -7.97 -6.83 3.76
N GLN A 123 -8.90 -7.10 2.84
CA GLN A 123 -10.17 -6.41 2.80
C GLN A 123 -11.29 -7.35 2.35
N LEU A 124 -12.38 -7.33 3.11
CA LEU A 124 -13.64 -7.97 2.74
C LEU A 124 -14.60 -6.85 2.30
N ASP A 125 -14.95 -6.85 1.01
CA ASP A 125 -15.79 -5.80 0.41
C ASP A 125 -17.27 -6.16 0.62
N ILE A 126 -17.90 -5.46 1.57
CA ILE A 126 -19.31 -5.69 1.94
C ILE A 126 -20.19 -4.64 1.28
N PRO A 127 -21.13 -5.04 0.38
CA PRO A 127 -22.06 -4.09 -0.23
C PRO A 127 -22.93 -3.41 0.82
N LEU A 128 -23.13 -2.11 0.68
CA LEU A 128 -24.01 -1.32 1.55
C LEU A 128 -23.66 -1.38 3.04
N GLY A 129 -22.46 -1.87 3.38
CA GLY A 129 -21.99 -1.99 4.74
C GLY A 129 -20.58 -1.45 4.89
N LEU A 130 -20.05 -1.56 6.11
CA LEU A 130 -18.67 -1.22 6.38
C LEU A 130 -17.78 -2.39 5.97
N ASP A 131 -16.82 -2.12 5.10
CA ASP A 131 -15.83 -3.11 4.73
C ASP A 131 -15.00 -3.51 5.95
N VAL A 132 -14.62 -4.78 6.01
CA VAL A 132 -13.69 -5.28 7.01
C VAL A 132 -12.28 -5.18 6.43
N LYS A 133 -11.41 -4.43 7.10
CA LYS A 133 -10.03 -4.24 6.68
C LYS A 133 -9.07 -4.54 7.80
N LYS A 134 -7.94 -5.14 7.45
CA LYS A 134 -6.83 -5.35 8.37
C LYS A 134 -5.54 -5.02 7.66
N THR A 135 -4.69 -4.26 8.33
CA THR A 135 -3.42 -3.80 7.78
C THR A 135 -2.27 -4.28 8.65
N GLN A 136 -1.23 -4.82 8.03
CA GLN A 136 0.00 -5.23 8.69
C GLN A 136 1.18 -4.49 8.06
N LYS A 137 1.86 -3.67 8.86
CA LYS A 137 3.04 -2.95 8.39
C LYS A 137 4.21 -3.92 8.22
N ILE A 138 4.94 -3.77 7.11
CA ILE A 138 6.14 -4.54 6.80
C ILE A 138 7.27 -3.60 6.40
N VAL A 139 8.47 -4.14 6.34
CA VAL A 139 9.66 -3.42 5.88
C VAL A 139 10.19 -4.09 4.63
N ILE A 140 10.41 -3.30 3.59
CA ILE A 140 11.08 -3.74 2.37
C ILE A 140 12.36 -2.90 2.24
N ALA A 141 13.48 -3.57 2.33
CA ALA A 141 14.77 -2.87 2.33
C ALA A 141 15.63 -3.29 1.14
#